data_215313ba58c13fb118ff625af0ec99fc
#
_entry.id   215313ba58c13fb118ff625af0ec99fc
#
_cell.length_a   1.000
_cell.length_b   1.000
_cell.length_c   1.000
_cell.angle_alpha   90.00
_cell.angle_beta   90.00
_cell.angle_gamma   90.00
#
_symmetry.space_group_name_H-M   'P 1'
#
loop_
_entity.id
_entity.type
_entity.pdbx_description
1 polymer ?
#
loop_
_entity_poly.entity_id
_entity_poly.type
_entity_poly.pdbx_seq_one_letter_code
_entity_poly.pdbx_strand_id
1 'polypeptide(L)'
;MTDRRRRTFPAPTGLPSAKALASQPRAVVVGAGIAGLAAATGLAERGISVDVVEREDYLGGRVGGWTEQHGGVEVAMNRGFHAFFRQYYNLRALLRRVDPALSMLTQVDDYPLIDGEGRRDSFRGLPHTPPWNALAFALRSPTFRFADLTRIDARAAAPLAAVSLPEIFHRLDHVDAETFLKSLNFPVAARHLAFEVFSRSFFASPTELSAGELATMFHIYFLGSSEGLIFDVANANYDTALWQPLQQYLTDLGVRFHQGSAVTSIDRGHAQTFRVHTDADENLDADAVVLATDVTGLQRIVAASPGLCDDMWQARIKKLRTAPPFMVHRLWLDRPVAPDRAPFLGTAGHEPLDNISVLDRYERQAADWAREHGGSVVELHSYAVQSAQPQNAMLNRLHALYPETAGARVVHERMLHRRDCPLFAPGTYAHRPGVVTPLPGLLLAGDGVRIDLPVALMERAATTGWTAANQLLSQWGIAGHTLCTVPTQGRSALLRYLAGRERSSRR
;
A
#
# COMPACT_ATOMS: atom_id res chain seq x y z
N MET A 1 5.25 13.68 16.43
CA MET A 1 6.30 14.57 15.88
C MET A 1 6.52 14.19 14.44
N THR A 2 6.66 15.14 13.53
CA THR A 2 6.95 14.85 12.11
C THR A 2 8.47 14.81 11.91
N ASP A 3 8.97 13.85 11.11
CA ASP A 3 10.41 13.77 10.83
C ASP A 3 10.92 15.07 10.20
N ARG A 4 11.90 15.71 10.82
CA ARG A 4 12.53 16.97 10.34
C ARG A 4 13.27 16.79 9.01
N ARG A 5 13.59 15.56 8.63
CA ARG A 5 14.31 15.25 7.39
C ARG A 5 13.40 14.89 6.22
N ARG A 6 12.06 14.86 6.43
CA ARG A 6 11.13 14.70 5.32
C ARG A 6 11.43 15.69 4.21
N ARG A 7 11.28 15.27 2.99
CA ARG A 7 11.39 16.12 1.80
C ARG A 7 10.02 16.65 1.42
N THR A 8 9.96 17.93 1.16
CA THR A 8 8.76 18.61 0.67
C THR A 8 8.99 19.04 -0.76
N PHE A 9 8.09 18.65 -1.65
CA PHE A 9 8.03 19.07 -3.03
C PHE A 9 6.93 20.12 -3.12
N PRO A 10 7.27 21.39 -3.41
CA PRO A 10 6.28 22.46 -3.43
C PRO A 10 5.22 22.22 -4.48
N ALA A 11 4.03 22.72 -4.21
CA ALA A 11 2.93 22.68 -5.17
C ALA A 11 3.33 23.39 -6.47
N PRO A 12 2.99 22.85 -7.65
CA PRO A 12 3.07 23.62 -8.90
C PRO A 12 2.30 24.94 -8.79
N THR A 13 2.90 26.02 -9.30
CA THR A 13 2.27 27.34 -9.28
C THR A 13 1.23 27.48 -10.38
N GLY A 14 0.22 28.32 -10.18
CA GLY A 14 -0.83 28.58 -11.14
C GLY A 14 -2.00 29.36 -10.52
N LEU A 15 -3.11 29.42 -11.24
CA LEU A 15 -4.36 30.00 -10.74
C LEU A 15 -4.88 29.22 -9.54
N PRO A 16 -5.50 29.84 -8.55
CA PRO A 16 -5.96 29.16 -7.34
C PRO A 16 -7.09 28.15 -7.60
N SER A 17 -7.89 28.34 -8.66
CA SER A 17 -9.03 27.49 -8.99
C SER A 17 -9.39 27.59 -10.48
N ALA A 18 -9.97 26.51 -11.02
CA ALA A 18 -10.56 26.44 -12.35
C ALA A 18 -11.73 27.39 -12.57
N LYS A 19 -12.33 27.91 -11.49
CA LYS A 19 -13.37 28.94 -11.57
C LYS A 19 -12.92 30.25 -12.28
N ALA A 20 -11.60 30.44 -12.36
CA ALA A 20 -10.99 31.56 -13.08
C ALA A 20 -10.76 31.28 -14.59
N LEU A 21 -11.02 30.07 -15.06
CA LEU A 21 -10.92 29.71 -16.47
C LEU A 21 -12.18 30.05 -17.25
N ALA A 22 -12.06 30.21 -18.58
CA ALA A 22 -13.19 30.47 -19.47
C ALA A 22 -14.19 29.29 -19.52
N SER A 23 -13.70 28.07 -19.37
CA SER A 23 -14.53 26.86 -19.21
C SER A 23 -13.94 25.99 -18.10
N GLN A 24 -14.80 25.39 -17.30
CA GLN A 24 -14.38 24.48 -16.22
C GLN A 24 -14.03 23.11 -16.81
N PRO A 25 -12.79 22.62 -16.66
CA PRO A 25 -12.43 21.30 -17.13
C PRO A 25 -13.19 20.19 -16.39
N ARG A 26 -13.41 19.07 -17.09
CA ARG A 26 -14.05 17.87 -16.57
C ARG A 26 -13.05 16.71 -16.58
N ALA A 27 -13.01 15.96 -15.49
CA ALA A 27 -12.15 14.79 -15.36
C ALA A 27 -12.95 13.56 -14.92
N VAL A 28 -12.64 12.42 -15.52
CA VAL A 28 -13.13 11.12 -15.05
C VAL A 28 -11.99 10.38 -14.35
N VAL A 29 -12.23 9.96 -13.13
CA VAL A 29 -11.32 9.11 -12.35
C VAL A 29 -11.88 7.70 -12.32
N VAL A 30 -11.13 6.75 -12.87
CA VAL A 30 -11.53 5.35 -12.98
C VAL A 30 -10.92 4.54 -11.85
N GLY A 31 -11.74 4.13 -10.88
CA GLY A 31 -11.35 3.45 -9.66
C GLY A 31 -11.32 4.37 -8.45
N ALA A 32 -12.03 4.00 -7.40
CA ALA A 32 -12.12 4.72 -6.13
C ALA A 32 -11.26 4.09 -5.02
N GLY A 33 -10.12 3.51 -5.37
CA GLY A 33 -9.05 3.19 -4.42
C GLY A 33 -8.33 4.45 -3.94
N ILE A 34 -7.35 4.29 -3.04
CA ILE A 34 -6.57 5.42 -2.48
C ILE A 34 -6.03 6.35 -3.58
N ALA A 35 -5.53 5.80 -4.68
CA ALA A 35 -4.96 6.59 -5.77
C ALA A 35 -6.02 7.44 -6.48
N GLY A 36 -7.18 6.86 -6.80
CA GLY A 36 -8.28 7.58 -7.43
C GLY A 36 -8.88 8.63 -6.50
N LEU A 37 -9.09 8.31 -5.23
CA LEU A 37 -9.59 9.25 -4.23
C LEU A 37 -8.61 10.42 -4.01
N ALA A 38 -7.29 10.17 -4.01
CA ALA A 38 -6.29 11.23 -3.93
C ALA A 38 -6.30 12.13 -5.18
N ALA A 39 -6.44 11.53 -6.37
CA ALA A 39 -6.56 12.29 -7.63
C ALA A 39 -7.84 13.12 -7.65
N ALA A 40 -8.98 12.53 -7.33
CA ALA A 40 -10.28 13.22 -7.26
C ALA A 40 -10.25 14.38 -6.27
N THR A 41 -9.67 14.18 -5.09
CA THR A 41 -9.51 15.24 -4.08
C THR A 41 -8.68 16.39 -4.63
N GLY A 42 -7.53 16.08 -5.22
CA GLY A 42 -6.63 17.11 -5.76
C GLY A 42 -7.28 17.93 -6.87
N LEU A 43 -8.08 17.32 -7.71
CA LEU A 43 -8.80 17.98 -8.80
C LEU A 43 -9.99 18.81 -8.27
N ALA A 44 -10.83 18.20 -7.43
CA ALA A 44 -12.04 18.84 -6.91
C ALA A 44 -11.73 20.06 -6.03
N GLU A 45 -10.69 20.01 -5.18
CA GLU A 45 -10.23 21.14 -4.36
C GLU A 45 -9.81 22.35 -5.22
N ARG A 46 -9.51 22.14 -6.49
CA ARG A 46 -9.16 23.18 -7.46
C ARG A 46 -10.32 23.54 -8.41
N GLY A 47 -11.51 23.06 -8.11
CA GLY A 47 -12.72 23.41 -8.86
C GLY A 47 -12.84 22.71 -10.21
N ILE A 48 -12.18 21.58 -10.41
CA ILE A 48 -12.41 20.70 -11.57
C ILE A 48 -13.70 19.92 -11.35
N SER A 49 -14.52 19.77 -12.38
CA SER A 49 -15.68 18.86 -12.35
C SER A 49 -15.18 17.43 -12.43
N VAL A 50 -15.49 16.60 -11.42
CA VAL A 50 -14.96 15.23 -11.32
C VAL A 50 -16.08 14.22 -11.23
N ASP A 51 -15.99 13.17 -12.07
CA ASP A 51 -16.75 11.94 -11.98
C ASP A 51 -15.80 10.82 -11.53
N VAL A 52 -16.17 10.07 -10.49
CA VAL A 52 -15.44 8.90 -10.01
C VAL A 52 -16.26 7.66 -10.32
N VAL A 53 -15.71 6.74 -11.12
CA VAL A 53 -16.36 5.48 -11.50
C VAL A 53 -15.70 4.33 -10.77
N GLU A 54 -16.47 3.57 -9.97
CA GLU A 54 -15.99 2.44 -9.18
C GLU A 54 -16.85 1.20 -9.42
N ARG A 55 -16.22 0.07 -9.71
CA ARG A 55 -16.91 -1.19 -10.01
C ARG A 55 -17.55 -1.87 -8.79
N GLU A 56 -16.96 -1.65 -7.61
CA GLU A 56 -17.46 -2.22 -6.36
C GLU A 56 -18.52 -1.27 -5.74
N ASP A 57 -19.35 -1.82 -4.86
CA ASP A 57 -20.34 -1.03 -4.11
C ASP A 57 -19.74 -0.26 -2.93
N TYR A 58 -18.42 -0.39 -2.74
CA TYR A 58 -17.65 0.27 -1.66
C TYR A 58 -16.42 0.99 -2.20
N LEU A 59 -15.92 1.98 -1.46
CA LEU A 59 -14.73 2.75 -1.79
C LEU A 59 -13.48 2.17 -1.10
N GLY A 60 -12.32 2.73 -1.44
CA GLY A 60 -11.03 2.37 -0.83
C GLY A 60 -10.27 1.26 -1.56
N GLY A 61 -10.91 0.54 -2.49
CA GLY A 61 -10.29 -0.53 -3.27
C GLY A 61 -9.71 -1.62 -2.37
N ARG A 62 -8.38 -1.84 -2.38
CA ARG A 62 -7.73 -2.83 -1.50
C ARG A 62 -7.72 -2.47 0.00
N VAL A 63 -8.02 -1.23 0.35
CA VAL A 63 -8.29 -0.78 1.72
C VAL A 63 -9.79 -0.55 1.90
N GLY A 64 -10.63 -1.26 1.17
CA GLY A 64 -12.07 -1.17 1.26
C GLY A 64 -12.62 -1.85 2.50
N GLY A 65 -13.79 -1.39 2.93
CA GLY A 65 -14.59 -1.99 3.97
C GLY A 65 -16.08 -1.92 3.59
N TRP A 66 -16.87 -2.80 4.14
CA TRP A 66 -18.32 -2.83 3.94
C TRP A 66 -19.00 -3.53 5.10
N THR A 67 -20.32 -3.42 5.14
CA THR A 67 -21.17 -4.15 6.08
C THR A 67 -22.05 -5.11 5.29
N GLU A 68 -22.21 -6.32 5.79
CA GLU A 68 -23.05 -7.33 5.19
C GLU A 68 -23.98 -7.98 6.22
N GLN A 69 -25.12 -8.47 5.77
CA GLN A 69 -26.07 -9.20 6.61
C GLN A 69 -25.79 -10.71 6.54
N HIS A 70 -25.60 -11.36 7.69
CA HIS A 70 -25.41 -12.80 7.76
C HIS A 70 -26.27 -13.41 8.87
N GLY A 71 -27.21 -14.29 8.51
CA GLY A 71 -28.10 -14.93 9.48
C GLY A 71 -28.94 -13.97 10.32
N GLY A 72 -29.21 -12.75 9.81
CA GLY A 72 -29.92 -11.70 10.52
C GLY A 72 -29.03 -10.83 11.43
N VAL A 73 -27.72 -11.08 11.45
CA VAL A 73 -26.73 -10.29 12.18
C VAL A 73 -25.94 -9.43 11.20
N GLU A 74 -25.77 -8.16 11.52
CA GLU A 74 -24.91 -7.26 10.77
C GLU A 74 -23.45 -7.48 11.15
N VAL A 75 -22.60 -7.74 10.15
CA VAL A 75 -21.17 -7.95 10.33
C VAL A 75 -20.37 -6.99 9.47
N ALA A 76 -19.36 -6.37 10.06
CA ALA A 76 -18.45 -5.48 9.37
C ALA A 76 -17.25 -6.26 8.82
N MET A 77 -16.91 -6.03 7.55
CA MET A 77 -15.79 -6.66 6.85
C MET A 77 -14.85 -5.62 6.27
N ASN A 78 -13.55 -5.86 6.37
CA ASN A 78 -12.51 -5.10 5.68
C ASN A 78 -11.75 -6.01 4.70
N ARG A 79 -11.06 -5.40 3.73
CA ARG A 79 -10.18 -6.11 2.79
C ARG A 79 -8.90 -6.67 3.45
N GLY A 80 -8.87 -6.76 4.78
CA GLY A 80 -7.81 -7.27 5.61
C GLY A 80 -7.03 -6.17 6.33
N PHE A 81 -6.08 -6.58 7.17
CA PHE A 81 -5.26 -5.69 7.98
C PHE A 81 -4.42 -4.72 7.13
N HIS A 82 -4.40 -3.45 7.52
CA HIS A 82 -3.56 -2.41 6.92
C HIS A 82 -2.90 -1.55 7.99
N ALA A 83 -1.58 -1.42 7.90
CA ALA A 83 -0.76 -0.57 8.75
C ALA A 83 -0.62 0.84 8.16
N PHE A 84 -1.17 1.84 8.81
CA PHE A 84 -1.07 3.25 8.39
C PHE A 84 0.19 3.88 8.99
N PHE A 85 1.33 3.64 8.37
CA PHE A 85 2.60 4.16 8.85
C PHE A 85 2.64 5.70 8.91
N ARG A 86 3.40 6.26 9.86
CA ARG A 86 3.43 7.71 10.05
C ARG A 86 4.15 8.46 8.95
N GLN A 87 5.09 7.83 8.26
CA GLN A 87 5.73 8.39 7.06
C GLN A 87 4.86 8.31 5.79
N TYR A 88 3.64 7.81 5.85
CA TYR A 88 2.68 7.90 4.75
C TYR A 88 2.08 9.31 4.69
N TYR A 89 2.93 10.29 4.34
CA TYR A 89 2.60 11.72 4.46
C TYR A 89 1.46 12.12 3.53
N ASN A 90 1.45 11.63 2.29
CA ASN A 90 0.47 11.99 1.26
C ASN A 90 -0.87 11.30 1.50
N LEU A 91 -0.86 10.03 1.95
CA LEU A 91 -2.07 9.36 2.40
C LEU A 91 -2.66 10.04 3.63
N ARG A 92 -1.83 10.33 4.63
CA ARG A 92 -2.29 11.02 5.85
C ARG A 92 -2.77 12.44 5.55
N ALA A 93 -2.21 13.10 4.54
CA ALA A 93 -2.71 14.38 4.07
C ALA A 93 -4.11 14.26 3.44
N LEU A 94 -4.39 13.18 2.71
CA LEU A 94 -5.73 12.88 2.20
C LEU A 94 -6.72 12.71 3.35
N LEU A 95 -6.41 11.86 4.33
CA LEU A 95 -7.29 11.58 5.47
C LEU A 95 -7.53 12.82 6.36
N ARG A 96 -6.55 13.73 6.46
CA ARG A 96 -6.71 14.99 7.21
C ARG A 96 -7.69 15.97 6.61
N ARG A 97 -8.20 15.76 5.39
CA ARG A 97 -9.28 16.56 4.81
C ARG A 97 -10.58 16.39 5.60
N VAL A 98 -10.78 15.21 6.15
CA VAL A 98 -12.00 14.86 6.88
C VAL A 98 -11.80 14.86 8.40
N ASP A 99 -10.59 14.54 8.85
CA ASP A 99 -10.23 14.59 10.27
C ASP A 99 -8.78 15.08 10.43
N PRO A 100 -8.57 16.38 10.70
CA PRO A 100 -7.23 16.96 10.88
C PRO A 100 -6.39 16.28 11.98
N ALA A 101 -7.03 15.75 13.02
CA ALA A 101 -6.39 15.06 14.14
C ALA A 101 -6.05 13.60 13.82
N LEU A 102 -6.67 13.01 12.77
CA LEU A 102 -6.63 11.58 12.44
C LEU A 102 -7.10 10.71 13.60
N SER A 103 -8.16 11.12 14.30
CA SER A 103 -8.73 10.38 15.43
C SER A 103 -9.36 9.04 15.04
N MET A 104 -9.61 8.84 13.72
CA MET A 104 -9.99 7.55 13.16
C MET A 104 -8.89 6.50 13.21
N LEU A 105 -7.64 6.90 13.53
CA LEU A 105 -6.49 6.01 13.62
C LEU A 105 -6.00 5.87 15.05
N THR A 106 -5.75 4.64 15.48
CA THR A 106 -5.20 4.30 16.81
C THR A 106 -3.79 3.75 16.66
N GLN A 107 -2.85 4.25 17.47
CA GLN A 107 -1.47 3.76 17.47
C GLN A 107 -1.42 2.32 17.99
N VAL A 108 -0.64 1.49 17.31
CA VAL A 108 -0.25 0.17 17.79
C VAL A 108 1.10 0.28 18.49
N ASP A 109 1.13 -0.01 19.79
CA ASP A 109 2.33 0.13 20.62
C ASP A 109 3.38 -0.95 20.34
N ASP A 110 2.94 -2.13 19.90
CA ASP A 110 3.80 -3.24 19.54
C ASP A 110 3.13 -4.15 18.50
N TYR A 111 3.93 -4.67 17.61
CA TYR A 111 3.54 -5.66 16.62
C TYR A 111 4.57 -6.81 16.60
N PRO A 112 4.51 -7.70 17.60
CA PRO A 112 5.46 -8.77 17.75
C PRO A 112 5.49 -9.69 16.53
N LEU A 113 6.68 -10.24 16.28
CA LEU A 113 6.91 -11.29 15.28
C LEU A 113 7.28 -12.57 16.03
N ILE A 114 6.76 -13.71 15.58
CA ILE A 114 7.13 -15.03 16.08
C ILE A 114 7.63 -15.91 14.94
N ASP A 115 8.72 -16.63 15.16
CA ASP A 115 9.20 -17.60 14.17
C ASP A 115 8.84 -19.05 14.53
N GLY A 116 9.16 -19.99 13.60
CA GLY A 116 8.87 -21.41 13.77
C GLY A 116 9.61 -22.09 14.94
N GLU A 117 10.63 -21.45 15.51
CA GLU A 117 11.34 -21.89 16.72
C GLU A 117 10.78 -21.26 18.01
N GLY A 118 9.75 -20.41 17.89
CA GLY A 118 9.10 -19.71 19.01
C GLY A 118 9.84 -18.46 19.50
N ARG A 119 10.90 -18.00 18.78
CA ARG A 119 11.56 -16.74 19.10
C ARG A 119 10.62 -15.58 18.80
N ARG A 120 10.61 -14.59 19.68
CA ARG A 120 9.75 -13.40 19.54
C ARG A 120 10.57 -12.14 19.44
N ASP A 121 10.36 -11.40 18.37
CA ASP A 121 10.87 -10.05 18.18
C ASP A 121 9.78 -9.01 18.49
N SER A 122 10.18 -7.83 19.00
CA SER A 122 9.29 -6.74 19.37
C SER A 122 9.87 -5.41 18.88
N PHE A 123 9.00 -4.54 18.42
CA PHE A 123 9.34 -3.17 18.02
C PHE A 123 9.09 -2.14 19.13
N ARG A 124 8.56 -2.59 20.27
CA ARG A 124 8.24 -1.72 21.41
C ARG A 124 9.48 -1.01 21.96
N GLY A 125 9.38 0.31 22.14
CA GLY A 125 10.40 1.11 22.78
C GLY A 125 11.74 1.17 22.02
N LEU A 126 11.73 0.94 20.70
CA LEU A 126 12.89 1.19 19.87
C LEU A 126 13.15 2.71 19.74
N PRO A 127 14.43 3.13 19.64
CA PRO A 127 14.75 4.50 19.24
C PRO A 127 14.09 4.83 17.90
N HIS A 128 13.54 6.02 17.77
CA HIS A 128 12.91 6.42 16.49
C HIS A 128 13.94 6.82 15.43
N THR A 129 15.12 7.30 15.84
CA THR A 129 16.09 7.91 14.92
C THR A 129 17.00 6.87 14.26
N PRO A 130 17.04 6.76 12.92
CA PRO A 130 18.04 5.96 12.21
C PRO A 130 19.45 6.52 12.39
N PRO A 131 20.49 5.66 12.46
CA PRO A 131 20.45 4.20 12.36
C PRO A 131 20.19 3.48 13.69
N TRP A 132 19.95 4.24 14.78
CA TRP A 132 19.82 3.70 16.14
C TRP A 132 18.63 2.77 16.29
N ASN A 133 17.54 2.99 15.55
CA ASN A 133 16.39 2.11 15.49
C ASN A 133 16.77 0.70 14.99
N ALA A 134 17.48 0.61 13.85
CA ALA A 134 17.90 -0.66 13.27
C ALA A 134 18.94 -1.37 14.14
N LEU A 135 19.91 -0.61 14.71
CA LEU A 135 20.92 -1.16 15.61
C LEU A 135 20.28 -1.69 16.90
N ALA A 136 19.40 -0.91 17.53
CA ALA A 136 18.72 -1.33 18.76
C ALA A 136 17.82 -2.56 18.52
N PHE A 137 17.14 -2.63 17.35
CA PHE A 137 16.37 -3.80 16.97
C PHE A 137 17.30 -5.03 16.86
N ALA A 138 18.38 -4.93 16.10
CA ALA A 138 19.32 -6.04 15.93
C ALA A 138 19.97 -6.52 17.25
N LEU A 139 20.24 -5.60 18.18
CA LEU A 139 20.81 -5.93 19.50
C LEU A 139 19.81 -6.54 20.49
N ARG A 140 18.52 -6.23 20.34
CA ARG A 140 17.45 -6.76 21.20
C ARG A 140 16.82 -8.04 20.69
N SER A 141 16.91 -8.27 19.37
CA SER A 141 16.30 -9.40 18.71
C SER A 141 16.97 -10.70 19.14
N PRO A 142 16.23 -11.72 19.62
CA PRO A 142 16.75 -13.04 19.90
C PRO A 142 17.18 -13.77 18.62
N THR A 143 16.81 -13.24 17.48
CA THR A 143 17.10 -13.82 16.14
C THR A 143 18.46 -13.42 15.64
N PHE A 144 19.03 -12.26 16.05
CA PHE A 144 20.36 -11.81 15.68
C PHE A 144 21.37 -12.20 16.75
N ARG A 145 22.42 -12.91 16.35
CA ARG A 145 23.61 -13.12 17.19
C ARG A 145 24.67 -12.08 16.81
N PHE A 146 25.41 -11.58 17.79
CA PHE A 146 26.49 -10.60 17.53
C PHE A 146 27.50 -11.10 16.47
N ALA A 147 27.85 -12.39 16.52
CA ALA A 147 28.71 -13.02 15.53
C ALA A 147 28.14 -12.97 14.09
N ASP A 148 26.82 -12.96 13.94
CA ASP A 148 26.18 -12.90 12.62
C ASP A 148 26.27 -11.48 12.05
N LEU A 149 26.15 -10.45 12.89
CA LEU A 149 26.34 -9.07 12.49
C LEU A 149 27.75 -8.78 11.97
N THR A 150 28.77 -9.43 12.55
CA THR A 150 30.17 -9.28 12.08
C THR A 150 30.44 -10.00 10.76
N ARG A 151 29.59 -10.93 10.35
CA ARG A 151 29.70 -11.66 9.08
C ARG A 151 29.00 -10.99 7.91
N ILE A 152 28.19 -9.97 8.17
CA ILE A 152 27.54 -9.22 7.10
C ILE A 152 28.60 -8.57 6.21
N ASP A 153 28.52 -8.82 4.91
CA ASP A 153 29.40 -8.14 3.95
C ASP A 153 29.02 -6.66 3.85
N ALA A 154 29.83 -5.82 4.50
CA ALA A 154 29.58 -4.37 4.55
C ALA A 154 29.61 -3.72 3.15
N ARG A 155 30.38 -4.30 2.20
CA ARG A 155 30.43 -3.78 0.82
C ARG A 155 29.17 -4.13 0.07
N ALA A 156 28.74 -5.38 0.14
CA ALA A 156 27.48 -5.81 -0.47
C ALA A 156 26.28 -5.10 0.17
N ALA A 157 26.34 -4.76 1.48
CA ALA A 157 25.30 -4.01 2.20
C ALA A 157 25.30 -2.49 1.95
N ALA A 158 26.37 -1.93 1.39
CA ALA A 158 26.47 -0.48 1.13
C ALA A 158 25.28 0.12 0.34
N PRO A 159 24.68 -0.57 -0.65
CA PRO A 159 23.47 -0.09 -1.31
C PRO A 159 22.31 0.18 -0.37
N LEU A 160 22.11 -0.63 0.68
CA LEU A 160 21.04 -0.43 1.66
C LEU A 160 21.23 0.85 2.49
N ALA A 161 22.47 1.17 2.84
CA ALA A 161 22.80 2.36 3.62
C ALA A 161 22.87 3.64 2.77
N ALA A 162 23.08 3.50 1.45
CA ALA A 162 23.29 4.60 0.51
C ALA A 162 22.23 4.64 -0.60
N VAL A 163 20.99 4.24 -0.28
CA VAL A 163 19.87 4.29 -1.24
C VAL A 163 19.75 5.68 -1.84
N SER A 164 19.64 5.73 -3.17
CA SER A 164 19.30 6.92 -3.95
C SER A 164 18.30 6.52 -5.01
N LEU A 165 17.22 7.26 -5.17
CA LEU A 165 16.20 7.00 -6.17
C LEU A 165 16.36 7.97 -7.35
N PRO A 166 16.24 7.47 -8.61
CA PRO A 166 15.91 6.08 -9.01
C PRO A 166 17.12 5.12 -9.10
N GLU A 167 18.35 5.55 -8.80
CA GLU A 167 19.59 4.81 -9.05
C GLU A 167 19.62 3.42 -8.41
N ILE A 168 18.94 3.22 -7.28
CA ILE A 168 18.89 1.92 -6.62
C ILE A 168 18.26 0.84 -7.51
N PHE A 169 17.25 1.21 -8.30
CA PHE A 169 16.63 0.30 -9.26
C PHE A 169 17.55 -0.03 -10.43
N HIS A 170 18.33 0.94 -10.94
CA HIS A 170 19.33 0.66 -11.97
C HIS A 170 20.40 -0.32 -11.51
N ARG A 171 20.66 -0.37 -10.18
CA ARG A 171 21.66 -1.28 -9.59
C ARG A 171 21.10 -2.64 -9.22
N LEU A 172 19.89 -2.73 -8.70
CA LEU A 172 19.39 -3.91 -8.01
C LEU A 172 18.10 -4.47 -8.58
N ASP A 173 17.44 -3.79 -9.54
CA ASP A 173 16.17 -4.29 -10.05
C ASP A 173 16.28 -5.62 -10.80
N HIS A 174 17.45 -5.91 -11.40
CA HIS A 174 17.71 -7.14 -12.14
C HIS A 174 18.00 -8.36 -11.25
N VAL A 175 18.15 -8.16 -9.92
CA VAL A 175 18.42 -9.19 -8.92
C VAL A 175 17.17 -9.40 -8.08
N ASP A 176 16.86 -10.64 -7.72
CA ASP A 176 15.81 -10.93 -6.76
C ASP A 176 16.25 -10.67 -5.31
N ALA A 177 15.27 -10.45 -4.43
CA ALA A 177 15.53 -10.09 -3.04
C ALA A 177 16.26 -11.22 -2.26
N GLU A 178 15.96 -12.49 -2.55
CA GLU A 178 16.63 -13.62 -1.88
C GLU A 178 18.11 -13.71 -2.26
N THR A 179 18.42 -13.64 -3.55
CA THR A 179 19.80 -13.63 -4.06
C THR A 179 20.58 -12.46 -3.49
N PHE A 180 19.97 -11.27 -3.44
CA PHE A 180 20.60 -10.10 -2.84
C PHE A 180 20.92 -10.31 -1.36
N LEU A 181 19.97 -10.77 -0.54
CA LEU A 181 20.20 -11.01 0.89
C LEU A 181 21.23 -12.12 1.14
N LYS A 182 21.26 -13.16 0.29
CA LYS A 182 22.34 -14.18 0.34
C LYS A 182 23.71 -13.54 0.09
N SER A 183 23.82 -12.63 -0.87
CA SER A 183 25.06 -11.92 -1.19
C SER A 183 25.58 -11.03 -0.05
N LEU A 184 24.69 -10.59 0.84
CA LEU A 184 25.05 -9.82 2.05
C LEU A 184 25.59 -10.69 3.19
N ASN A 185 25.56 -12.02 3.06
CA ASN A 185 25.69 -12.95 4.19
C ASN A 185 24.70 -12.64 5.33
N PHE A 186 23.48 -12.18 4.96
CA PHE A 186 22.45 -11.85 5.94
C PHE A 186 22.08 -13.10 6.73
N PRO A 187 22.02 -13.04 8.09
CA PRO A 187 21.81 -14.21 8.92
C PRO A 187 20.58 -15.01 8.51
N VAL A 188 20.73 -16.32 8.34
CA VAL A 188 19.61 -17.18 7.90
C VAL A 188 18.43 -17.07 8.85
N ALA A 189 18.69 -17.09 10.16
CA ALA A 189 17.67 -16.93 11.18
C ALA A 189 16.94 -15.59 11.14
N ALA A 190 17.61 -14.52 10.67
CA ALA A 190 17.03 -13.19 10.58
C ALA A 190 16.43 -12.87 9.20
N ARG A 191 16.53 -13.78 8.24
CA ARG A 191 15.93 -13.57 6.91
C ARG A 191 14.41 -13.40 6.99
N HIS A 192 13.73 -14.11 7.89
CA HIS A 192 12.30 -13.92 8.09
C HIS A 192 11.96 -12.48 8.48
N LEU A 193 12.75 -11.81 9.32
CA LEU A 193 12.53 -10.40 9.68
C LEU A 193 12.65 -9.46 8.49
N ALA A 194 13.60 -9.73 7.58
CA ALA A 194 13.76 -8.95 6.35
C ALA A 194 12.72 -9.32 5.28
N PHE A 195 12.34 -10.60 5.19
CA PHE A 195 11.42 -11.08 4.17
C PHE A 195 9.97 -10.88 4.57
N GLU A 196 9.60 -11.20 5.79
CA GLU A 196 8.20 -11.29 6.17
C GLU A 196 7.60 -9.94 6.45
N VAL A 197 8.35 -9.03 7.08
CA VAL A 197 7.88 -7.66 7.26
C VAL A 197 7.81 -6.91 5.92
N PHE A 198 8.69 -7.21 4.96
CA PHE A 198 8.79 -6.42 3.73
C PHE A 198 8.29 -7.13 2.48
N SER A 199 8.73 -8.37 2.21
CA SER A 199 8.32 -9.04 0.98
C SER A 199 6.85 -9.48 1.01
N ARG A 200 6.34 -9.89 2.18
CA ARG A 200 4.92 -10.25 2.33
C ARG A 200 4.00 -9.06 2.14
N SER A 201 4.46 -7.84 2.45
CA SER A 201 3.72 -6.62 2.11
C SER A 201 3.52 -6.44 0.60
N PHE A 202 4.33 -7.09 -0.24
CA PHE A 202 4.17 -7.14 -1.69
C PHE A 202 3.49 -8.42 -2.20
N PHE A 203 3.06 -9.30 -1.32
CA PHE A 203 2.38 -10.55 -1.66
C PHE A 203 3.19 -11.46 -2.61
N ALA A 204 4.52 -11.36 -2.57
CA ALA A 204 5.42 -12.09 -3.44
C ALA A 204 6.47 -12.84 -2.63
N SER A 205 6.92 -13.99 -3.14
CA SER A 205 8.08 -14.68 -2.58
C SER A 205 9.34 -13.82 -2.77
N PRO A 206 10.37 -13.98 -1.92
CA PRO A 206 11.62 -13.26 -2.05
C PRO A 206 12.31 -13.45 -3.41
N THR A 207 12.15 -14.62 -4.02
CA THR A 207 12.67 -14.94 -5.36
C THR A 207 11.93 -14.23 -6.50
N GLU A 208 10.72 -13.75 -6.23
CA GLU A 208 9.90 -13.03 -7.21
C GLU A 208 9.92 -11.51 -7.00
N LEU A 209 10.50 -11.03 -5.90
CA LEU A 209 10.58 -9.61 -5.57
C LEU A 209 11.90 -9.00 -6.01
N SER A 210 11.88 -7.84 -6.66
CA SER A 210 13.06 -7.05 -7.00
C SER A 210 13.84 -6.61 -5.76
N ALA A 211 15.17 -6.81 -5.76
CA ALA A 211 16.04 -6.29 -4.71
C ALA A 211 16.06 -4.76 -4.66
N GLY A 212 15.75 -4.07 -5.75
CA GLY A 212 15.56 -2.61 -5.77
C GLY A 212 14.35 -2.17 -4.94
N GLU A 213 13.23 -2.90 -5.01
CA GLU A 213 12.06 -2.66 -4.15
C GLU A 213 12.39 -2.96 -2.70
N LEU A 214 13.04 -4.11 -2.39
CA LEU A 214 13.45 -4.45 -1.04
C LEU A 214 14.36 -3.36 -0.43
N ALA A 215 15.39 -2.90 -1.16
CA ALA A 215 16.28 -1.84 -0.70
C ALA A 215 15.55 -0.52 -0.45
N THR A 216 14.59 -0.18 -1.32
CA THR A 216 13.74 1.00 -1.17
C THR A 216 12.89 0.89 0.10
N MET A 217 12.32 -0.29 0.40
CA MET A 217 11.58 -0.53 1.64
C MET A 217 12.46 -0.38 2.88
N PHE A 218 13.67 -0.98 2.89
CA PHE A 218 14.62 -0.76 3.97
C PHE A 218 14.91 0.73 4.20
N HIS A 219 15.06 1.50 3.12
CA HIS A 219 15.24 2.93 3.23
C HIS A 219 14.02 3.62 3.85
N ILE A 220 12.81 3.32 3.36
CA ILE A 220 11.57 3.96 3.83
C ILE A 220 11.32 3.67 5.31
N TYR A 221 11.48 2.42 5.75
CA TYR A 221 11.05 2.00 7.08
C TYR A 221 12.15 2.05 8.13
N PHE A 222 13.40 1.75 7.80
CA PHE A 222 14.48 1.66 8.79
C PHE A 222 15.47 2.81 8.73
N LEU A 223 15.92 3.20 7.54
CA LEU A 223 17.11 4.05 7.42
C LEU A 223 16.78 5.50 7.03
N GLY A 224 15.67 5.75 6.39
CA GLY A 224 15.29 7.06 5.86
C GLY A 224 14.43 7.89 6.80
N SER A 225 13.59 7.27 7.61
CA SER A 225 12.60 7.97 8.44
C SER A 225 12.71 7.64 9.92
N SER A 226 12.49 8.61 10.78
CA SER A 226 12.32 8.41 12.22
C SER A 226 10.90 7.96 12.59
N GLU A 227 10.00 7.87 11.64
CA GLU A 227 8.60 7.46 11.78
C GLU A 227 8.34 6.12 11.08
N GLY A 228 9.37 5.51 10.49
CA GLY A 228 9.26 4.36 9.60
C GLY A 228 8.77 3.07 10.24
N LEU A 229 8.98 2.92 11.55
CA LEU A 229 8.56 1.73 12.33
C LEU A 229 7.32 2.00 13.19
N ILE A 230 6.67 3.13 13.02
CA ILE A 230 5.48 3.50 13.78
C ILE A 230 4.29 3.50 12.85
N PHE A 231 3.30 2.71 13.18
CA PHE A 231 2.04 2.73 12.43
C PHE A 231 0.83 2.82 13.36
N ASP A 232 -0.26 3.24 12.77
CA ASP A 232 -1.58 3.27 13.37
C ASP A 232 -2.48 2.27 12.61
N VAL A 233 -3.58 1.86 13.21
CA VAL A 233 -4.64 1.07 12.57
C VAL A 233 -5.95 1.86 12.62
N ALA A 234 -6.85 1.62 11.69
CA ALA A 234 -8.17 2.21 11.76
C ALA A 234 -8.94 1.63 12.98
N ASN A 235 -9.59 2.51 13.73
CA ASN A 235 -10.31 2.14 14.95
C ASN A 235 -11.78 1.74 14.70
N ALA A 236 -12.16 1.63 13.43
CA ALA A 236 -13.45 1.12 13.00
C ALA A 236 -13.32 0.53 11.59
N ASN A 237 -14.41 -0.07 11.09
CA ASN A 237 -14.50 -0.51 9.69
C ASN A 237 -14.02 0.60 8.74
N TYR A 238 -13.27 0.23 7.70
CA TYR A 238 -12.61 1.21 6.82
C TYR A 238 -13.62 2.10 6.07
N ASP A 239 -14.77 1.58 5.71
CA ASP A 239 -15.82 2.38 5.08
C ASP A 239 -16.29 3.49 6.05
N THR A 240 -16.66 3.12 7.25
CA THR A 240 -17.14 4.05 8.28
C THR A 240 -16.05 5.03 8.75
N ALA A 241 -14.83 4.54 8.95
CA ALA A 241 -13.75 5.34 9.52
C ALA A 241 -13.13 6.29 8.49
N LEU A 242 -12.99 5.86 7.23
CA LEU A 242 -12.15 6.53 6.24
C LEU A 242 -12.95 7.01 5.03
N TRP A 243 -13.74 6.12 4.40
CA TRP A 243 -14.21 6.36 3.05
C TRP A 243 -15.54 7.08 2.98
N GLN A 244 -16.52 6.77 3.82
CA GLN A 244 -17.77 7.52 3.89
C GLN A 244 -17.54 9.01 4.22
N PRO A 245 -16.71 9.39 5.23
CA PRO A 245 -16.39 10.78 5.48
C PRO A 245 -15.69 11.47 4.30
N LEU A 246 -14.77 10.76 3.62
CA LEU A 246 -14.09 11.32 2.45
C LEU A 246 -15.01 11.43 1.24
N GLN A 247 -15.91 10.48 1.03
CA GLN A 247 -16.95 10.55 0.01
C GLN A 247 -17.85 11.76 0.21
N GLN A 248 -18.31 11.98 1.45
CA GLN A 248 -19.12 13.15 1.78
C GLN A 248 -18.39 14.46 1.49
N TYR A 249 -17.13 14.56 1.95
CA TYR A 249 -16.28 15.73 1.67
C TYR A 249 -16.15 16.01 0.17
N LEU A 250 -15.94 14.98 -0.64
CA LEU A 250 -15.82 15.10 -2.09
C LEU A 250 -17.15 15.43 -2.75
N THR A 251 -18.25 14.86 -2.27
CA THR A 251 -19.62 15.19 -2.74
C THR A 251 -19.96 16.66 -2.48
N ASP A 252 -19.58 17.17 -1.32
CA ASP A 252 -19.76 18.60 -0.97
C ASP A 252 -18.93 19.53 -1.88
N LEU A 253 -17.83 19.03 -2.45
CA LEU A 253 -17.04 19.71 -3.48
C LEU A 253 -17.61 19.52 -4.90
N GLY A 254 -18.70 18.78 -5.07
CA GLY A 254 -19.37 18.54 -6.35
C GLY A 254 -18.86 17.31 -7.12
N VAL A 255 -18.11 16.41 -6.50
CA VAL A 255 -17.72 15.13 -7.13
C VAL A 255 -18.93 14.21 -7.22
N ARG A 256 -19.11 13.59 -8.39
CA ARG A 256 -20.13 12.57 -8.60
C ARG A 256 -19.50 11.19 -8.53
N PHE A 257 -20.13 10.29 -7.79
CA PHE A 257 -19.70 8.89 -7.64
C PHE A 257 -20.65 7.95 -8.38
N HIS A 258 -20.10 7.11 -9.25
CA HIS A 258 -20.76 6.03 -9.97
C HIS A 258 -20.25 4.70 -9.43
N GLN A 259 -20.82 4.26 -8.28
CA GLN A 259 -20.47 2.98 -7.64
C GLN A 259 -21.26 1.83 -8.25
N GLY A 260 -20.72 0.61 -8.17
CA GLY A 260 -21.29 -0.57 -8.82
C GLY A 260 -21.25 -0.49 -10.35
N SER A 261 -20.40 0.39 -10.92
CA SER A 261 -20.29 0.63 -12.35
C SER A 261 -18.85 0.46 -12.81
N ALA A 262 -18.60 -0.45 -13.75
CA ALA A 262 -17.27 -0.71 -14.27
C ALA A 262 -17.02 0.00 -15.61
N VAL A 263 -15.91 0.70 -15.73
CA VAL A 263 -15.48 1.23 -17.03
C VAL A 263 -15.10 0.05 -17.95
N THR A 264 -15.69 0.02 -19.14
CA THR A 264 -15.47 -1.00 -20.15
C THR A 264 -14.45 -0.60 -21.20
N SER A 265 -14.53 0.63 -21.71
CA SER A 265 -13.60 1.18 -22.70
C SER A 265 -13.53 2.71 -22.63
N ILE A 266 -12.56 3.28 -23.33
CA ILE A 266 -12.37 4.72 -23.45
C ILE A 266 -12.06 5.04 -24.91
N ASP A 267 -12.87 5.92 -25.50
CA ASP A 267 -12.66 6.45 -26.85
C ASP A 267 -12.04 7.85 -26.80
N ARG A 268 -11.28 8.19 -27.82
CA ARG A 268 -10.84 9.57 -28.06
C ARG A 268 -11.93 10.33 -28.80
N GLY A 269 -12.38 11.40 -28.19
CA GLY A 269 -13.29 12.35 -28.81
C GLY A 269 -12.56 13.38 -29.69
N HIS A 270 -13.31 14.32 -30.24
CA HIS A 270 -12.77 15.49 -30.94
C HIS A 270 -12.08 16.44 -29.92
N ALA A 271 -11.13 17.25 -30.41
CA ALA A 271 -10.45 18.29 -29.62
C ALA A 271 -9.74 17.78 -28.34
N GLN A 272 -9.17 16.57 -28.39
CA GLN A 272 -8.46 15.93 -27.28
C GLN A 272 -9.34 15.58 -26.05
N THR A 273 -10.63 15.43 -26.22
CA THR A 273 -11.53 14.92 -25.19
C THR A 273 -11.55 13.39 -25.15
N PHE A 274 -12.15 12.85 -24.11
CA PHE A 274 -12.35 11.41 -23.91
C PHE A 274 -13.83 11.11 -23.73
N ARG A 275 -14.24 9.94 -24.18
CA ARG A 275 -15.55 9.35 -23.83
C ARG A 275 -15.31 8.04 -23.11
N VAL A 276 -15.72 7.99 -21.86
CA VAL A 276 -15.58 6.83 -20.97
C VAL A 276 -16.90 6.07 -20.98
N HIS A 277 -16.84 4.78 -21.35
CA HIS A 277 -18.00 3.89 -21.40
C HIS A 277 -18.03 2.99 -20.15
N THR A 278 -19.23 2.80 -19.61
CA THR A 278 -19.44 1.91 -18.46
C THR A 278 -20.33 0.73 -18.83
N ASP A 279 -20.35 -0.30 -17.98
CA ASP A 279 -21.24 -1.45 -18.11
C ASP A 279 -22.70 -1.13 -17.73
N ALA A 280 -22.96 0.02 -17.14
CA ALA A 280 -24.30 0.57 -16.90
C ALA A 280 -24.85 1.36 -18.10
N ASP A 281 -24.25 1.23 -19.30
CA ASP A 281 -24.58 1.99 -20.52
C ASP A 281 -24.47 3.52 -20.37
N GLU A 282 -23.74 3.99 -19.35
CA GLU A 282 -23.45 5.41 -19.20
C GLU A 282 -22.21 5.79 -20.02
N ASN A 283 -22.25 7.00 -20.59
CA ASN A 283 -21.16 7.61 -21.34
C ASN A 283 -20.77 8.92 -20.67
N LEU A 284 -19.55 9.03 -20.22
CA LEU A 284 -19.01 10.22 -19.57
C LEU A 284 -18.00 10.91 -20.48
N ASP A 285 -18.32 12.13 -20.90
CA ASP A 285 -17.39 12.96 -21.66
C ASP A 285 -16.48 13.75 -20.71
N ALA A 286 -15.17 13.76 -20.97
CA ALA A 286 -14.17 14.40 -20.13
C ALA A 286 -13.03 15.02 -20.95
N ASP A 287 -12.41 16.08 -20.40
CA ASP A 287 -11.18 16.67 -20.90
C ASP A 287 -9.93 15.89 -20.46
N ALA A 288 -10.07 15.10 -19.38
CA ALA A 288 -9.00 14.25 -18.87
C ALA A 288 -9.53 12.99 -18.19
N VAL A 289 -8.69 11.93 -18.19
CA VAL A 289 -8.98 10.67 -17.51
C VAL A 289 -7.79 10.26 -16.65
N VAL A 290 -8.08 9.84 -15.40
CA VAL A 290 -7.10 9.21 -14.51
C VAL A 290 -7.48 7.74 -14.34
N LEU A 291 -6.67 6.83 -14.88
CA LEU A 291 -6.82 5.39 -14.68
C LEU A 291 -6.15 5.00 -13.35
N ALA A 292 -6.97 4.76 -12.33
CA ALA A 292 -6.55 4.42 -10.97
C ALA A 292 -7.00 3.01 -10.55
N THR A 293 -7.04 2.08 -11.51
CA THR A 293 -7.49 0.70 -11.32
C THR A 293 -6.34 -0.23 -10.90
N ASP A 294 -6.67 -1.46 -10.49
CA ASP A 294 -5.71 -2.55 -10.38
C ASP A 294 -5.13 -2.94 -11.76
N VAL A 295 -4.09 -3.80 -11.73
CA VAL A 295 -3.41 -4.24 -12.96
C VAL A 295 -4.36 -4.89 -13.95
N THR A 296 -5.26 -5.76 -13.49
CA THR A 296 -6.20 -6.48 -14.34
C THR A 296 -7.24 -5.54 -14.94
N GLY A 297 -7.76 -4.61 -14.17
CA GLY A 297 -8.68 -3.57 -14.62
C GLY A 297 -8.03 -2.67 -15.68
N LEU A 298 -6.78 -2.22 -15.42
CA LEU A 298 -6.02 -1.43 -16.38
C LEU A 298 -5.81 -2.16 -17.71
N GLN A 299 -5.39 -3.43 -17.65
CA GLN A 299 -5.18 -4.25 -18.83
C GLN A 299 -6.47 -4.45 -19.64
N ARG A 300 -7.60 -4.70 -18.96
CA ARG A 300 -8.89 -4.88 -19.61
C ARG A 300 -9.35 -3.62 -20.31
N ILE A 301 -9.30 -2.46 -19.65
CA ILE A 301 -9.71 -1.18 -20.22
C ILE A 301 -8.83 -0.83 -21.44
N VAL A 302 -7.51 -0.96 -21.32
CA VAL A 302 -6.59 -0.63 -22.41
C VAL A 302 -6.77 -1.56 -23.60
N ALA A 303 -6.98 -2.86 -23.37
CA ALA A 303 -7.23 -3.82 -24.44
C ALA A 303 -8.56 -3.55 -25.19
N ALA A 304 -9.56 -3.02 -24.51
CA ALA A 304 -10.86 -2.65 -25.09
C ALA A 304 -10.84 -1.24 -25.72
N SER A 305 -9.73 -0.51 -25.64
CA SER A 305 -9.59 0.88 -26.10
C SER A 305 -8.44 1.04 -27.09
N PRO A 306 -8.55 0.49 -28.34
CA PRO A 306 -7.41 0.38 -29.28
C PRO A 306 -6.82 1.72 -29.70
N GLY A 307 -7.57 2.82 -29.61
CA GLY A 307 -7.10 4.18 -29.92
C GLY A 307 -6.44 4.92 -28.75
N LEU A 308 -6.28 4.27 -27.59
CA LEU A 308 -5.84 4.89 -26.34
C LEU A 308 -4.32 4.88 -26.20
N CYS A 309 -3.54 5.69 -26.70
CA CYS A 309 -2.07 5.69 -26.77
C CYS A 309 -1.48 4.81 -27.89
N ASP A 310 -0.14 4.81 -27.96
CA ASP A 310 0.61 4.04 -28.93
C ASP A 310 0.77 2.54 -28.55
N ASP A 311 1.12 1.73 -29.54
CA ASP A 311 1.31 0.28 -29.37
C ASP A 311 2.40 -0.07 -28.35
N MET A 312 3.43 0.77 -28.25
CA MET A 312 4.55 0.54 -27.33
C MET A 312 4.09 0.72 -25.87
N TRP A 313 3.27 1.71 -25.59
CA TRP A 313 2.69 1.91 -24.27
C TRP A 313 1.69 0.80 -23.93
N GLN A 314 0.81 0.43 -24.88
CA GLN A 314 -0.13 -0.69 -24.70
C GLN A 314 0.61 -2.00 -24.40
N ALA A 315 1.71 -2.27 -25.11
CA ALA A 315 2.56 -3.44 -24.87
C ALA A 315 3.19 -3.42 -23.45
N ARG A 316 3.53 -2.25 -22.90
CA ARG A 316 3.98 -2.13 -21.49
C ARG A 316 2.88 -2.47 -20.52
N ILE A 317 1.65 -1.98 -20.72
CA ILE A 317 0.50 -2.31 -19.89
C ILE A 317 0.24 -3.82 -19.91
N LYS A 318 0.24 -4.44 -21.09
CA LYS A 318 0.04 -5.88 -21.26
C LYS A 318 1.07 -6.74 -20.51
N LYS A 319 2.29 -6.24 -20.31
CA LYS A 319 3.38 -6.94 -19.60
C LYS A 319 3.27 -6.83 -18.07
N LEU A 320 2.42 -5.98 -17.52
CA LEU A 320 2.20 -5.91 -16.08
C LEU A 320 1.69 -7.26 -15.56
N ARG A 321 2.07 -7.59 -14.34
CA ARG A 321 1.69 -8.85 -13.69
C ARG A 321 1.11 -8.57 -12.31
N THR A 322 0.21 -9.43 -11.89
CA THR A 322 -0.27 -9.48 -10.50
C THR A 322 0.61 -10.42 -9.68
N ALA A 323 0.80 -10.10 -8.42
CA ALA A 323 1.36 -11.00 -7.43
C ALA A 323 0.49 -12.25 -7.27
N PRO A 324 1.02 -13.33 -6.69
CA PRO A 324 0.20 -14.47 -6.29
C PRO A 324 -1.00 -14.06 -5.44
N PRO A 325 -2.04 -14.91 -5.37
CA PRO A 325 -3.21 -14.60 -4.57
C PRO A 325 -2.89 -14.52 -3.08
N PHE A 326 -3.73 -13.77 -2.36
CA PHE A 326 -3.73 -13.76 -0.90
C PHE A 326 -5.11 -14.17 -0.38
N MET A 327 -5.13 -14.60 0.89
CA MET A 327 -6.34 -14.96 1.60
C MET A 327 -6.44 -14.18 2.91
N VAL A 328 -7.65 -13.70 3.19
CA VAL A 328 -8.05 -13.16 4.50
C VAL A 328 -9.18 -14.02 5.02
N HIS A 329 -9.04 -14.53 6.22
CA HIS A 329 -10.05 -15.36 6.88
C HIS A 329 -10.42 -14.72 8.22
N ARG A 330 -11.57 -14.07 8.27
CA ARG A 330 -12.11 -13.45 9.48
C ARG A 330 -13.06 -14.43 10.17
N LEU A 331 -12.88 -14.57 11.47
CA LEU A 331 -13.60 -15.52 12.34
C LEU A 331 -14.24 -14.77 13.49
N TRP A 332 -15.51 -15.05 13.76
CA TRP A 332 -16.21 -14.63 14.96
C TRP A 332 -16.33 -15.85 15.88
N LEU A 333 -15.65 -15.79 17.02
CA LEU A 333 -15.52 -16.90 17.97
C LEU A 333 -16.48 -16.70 19.14
N ASP A 334 -17.13 -17.79 19.64
CA ASP A 334 -18.02 -17.74 20.81
C ASP A 334 -17.30 -17.63 22.14
N ARG A 335 -15.96 -17.50 22.14
CA ARG A 335 -15.13 -17.31 23.33
C ARG A 335 -14.07 -16.25 23.09
N PRO A 336 -13.69 -15.51 24.15
CA PRO A 336 -12.67 -14.50 24.03
C PRO A 336 -11.28 -15.10 23.84
N VAL A 337 -10.46 -14.47 23.01
CA VAL A 337 -9.02 -14.70 22.94
C VAL A 337 -8.39 -14.17 24.23
N ALA A 338 -7.35 -14.85 24.72
CA ALA A 338 -6.68 -14.48 25.96
C ALA A 338 -6.26 -12.99 25.98
N PRO A 339 -6.44 -12.28 27.12
CA PRO A 339 -6.31 -10.83 27.18
C PRO A 339 -4.88 -10.33 26.94
N ASP A 340 -3.87 -11.18 27.12
CA ASP A 340 -2.45 -10.89 26.90
C ASP A 340 -2.01 -11.03 25.44
N ARG A 341 -2.91 -11.50 24.56
CA ARG A 341 -2.59 -11.58 23.10
C ARG A 341 -2.50 -10.17 22.51
N ALA A 342 -1.45 -9.96 21.73
CA ALA A 342 -1.25 -8.70 21.03
C ALA A 342 -2.36 -8.46 19.99
N PRO A 343 -2.70 -7.19 19.70
CA PRO A 343 -3.65 -6.84 18.64
C PRO A 343 -3.25 -7.36 17.26
N PHE A 344 -1.95 -7.49 17.03
CA PHE A 344 -1.35 -8.02 15.81
C PHE A 344 -0.15 -8.91 16.16
N LEU A 345 -0.05 -10.07 15.52
CA LEU A 345 1.08 -10.99 15.58
C LEU A 345 1.49 -11.38 14.17
N GLY A 346 2.69 -11.00 13.75
CA GLY A 346 3.29 -11.53 12.53
C GLY A 346 3.91 -12.90 12.78
N THR A 347 3.79 -13.82 11.84
CA THR A 347 4.26 -15.20 12.00
C THR A 347 5.23 -15.56 10.90
N ALA A 348 6.29 -16.31 11.24
CA ALA A 348 7.28 -16.84 10.33
C ALA A 348 7.49 -18.33 10.58
N GLY A 349 7.63 -19.15 9.54
CA GLY A 349 7.75 -20.61 9.70
C GLY A 349 6.45 -21.27 10.20
N HIS A 350 5.33 -20.57 10.07
CA HIS A 350 3.99 -21.07 10.40
C HIS A 350 3.10 -21.10 9.16
N GLU A 351 3.67 -21.25 7.98
CA GLU A 351 2.93 -21.26 6.72
C GLU A 351 1.74 -22.24 6.78
N PRO A 352 0.62 -21.87 6.15
CA PRO A 352 0.35 -20.68 5.35
C PRO A 352 -0.13 -19.46 6.15
N LEU A 353 0.01 -19.42 7.47
CA LEU A 353 -0.42 -18.33 8.32
C LEU A 353 0.70 -17.28 8.43
N ASP A 354 0.44 -16.07 7.95
CA ASP A 354 1.39 -14.96 7.90
C ASP A 354 1.19 -13.92 9.00
N ASN A 355 -0.04 -13.76 9.45
CA ASN A 355 -0.34 -12.98 10.66
C ASN A 355 -1.70 -13.34 11.27
N ILE A 356 -1.85 -12.97 12.54
CA ILE A 356 -3.09 -13.01 13.31
C ILE A 356 -3.38 -11.59 13.78
N SER A 357 -4.59 -11.10 13.51
CA SER A 357 -5.10 -9.85 14.06
C SER A 357 -6.28 -10.14 14.99
N VAL A 358 -6.23 -9.64 16.21
CA VAL A 358 -7.35 -9.69 17.17
C VAL A 358 -8.08 -8.37 17.06
N LEU A 359 -9.12 -8.33 16.22
CA LEU A 359 -9.76 -7.09 15.79
C LEU A 359 -10.51 -6.37 16.90
N ASP A 360 -11.09 -7.11 17.82
CA ASP A 360 -11.79 -6.55 18.99
C ASP A 360 -10.89 -5.75 19.94
N ARG A 361 -9.58 -5.75 19.72
CA ARG A 361 -8.61 -4.92 20.44
C ARG A 361 -8.54 -3.48 19.93
N TYR A 362 -9.00 -3.21 18.69
CA TYR A 362 -8.87 -1.88 18.07
C TYR A 362 -10.00 -1.49 17.12
N GLU A 363 -10.73 -2.42 16.52
CA GLU A 363 -11.84 -2.14 15.62
C GLU A 363 -13.17 -2.10 16.40
N ARG A 364 -13.85 -0.95 16.40
CA ARG A 364 -15.06 -0.72 17.20
C ARG A 364 -16.16 -1.74 16.94
N GLN A 365 -16.49 -2.02 15.69
CA GLN A 365 -17.55 -2.96 15.33
C GLN A 365 -17.21 -4.38 15.83
N ALA A 366 -15.95 -4.78 15.74
CA ALA A 366 -15.48 -6.06 16.27
C ALA A 366 -15.55 -6.10 17.80
N ALA A 367 -15.16 -5.00 18.47
CA ALA A 367 -15.25 -4.88 19.94
C ALA A 367 -16.70 -4.88 20.45
N ASP A 368 -17.60 -4.22 19.72
CA ASP A 368 -19.04 -4.19 20.07
C ASP A 368 -19.64 -5.59 19.95
N TRP A 369 -19.37 -6.27 18.82
CA TRP A 369 -19.80 -7.65 18.62
C TRP A 369 -19.25 -8.60 19.69
N ALA A 370 -17.95 -8.51 19.99
CA ALA A 370 -17.30 -9.35 21.00
C ALA A 370 -17.90 -9.16 22.39
N ARG A 371 -18.25 -7.92 22.76
CA ARG A 371 -18.88 -7.59 24.04
C ARG A 371 -20.32 -8.13 24.12
N GLU A 372 -21.07 -8.00 23.04
CA GLU A 372 -22.46 -8.47 22.96
C GLU A 372 -22.57 -10.00 23.05
N HIS A 373 -21.63 -10.71 22.39
CA HIS A 373 -21.68 -12.17 22.26
C HIS A 373 -20.72 -12.91 23.20
N GLY A 374 -19.94 -12.19 24.01
CA GLY A 374 -18.94 -12.79 24.91
C GLY A 374 -17.78 -13.49 24.19
N GLY A 375 -17.48 -13.07 22.98
CA GLY A 375 -16.55 -13.72 22.06
C GLY A 375 -15.33 -12.89 21.68
N SER A 376 -14.73 -13.21 20.54
CA SER A 376 -13.66 -12.42 19.89
C SER A 376 -13.79 -12.45 18.38
N VAL A 377 -13.30 -11.41 17.70
CA VAL A 377 -13.17 -11.36 16.25
C VAL A 377 -11.69 -11.44 15.88
N VAL A 378 -11.32 -12.50 15.18
CA VAL A 378 -9.93 -12.79 14.79
C VAL A 378 -9.82 -12.83 13.27
N GLU A 379 -8.77 -12.24 12.72
CA GLU A 379 -8.50 -12.25 11.30
C GLU A 379 -7.14 -12.88 11.03
N LEU A 380 -7.13 -13.85 10.12
CA LEU A 380 -5.96 -14.61 9.68
C LEU A 380 -5.60 -14.22 8.27
N HIS A 381 -4.32 -14.07 7.99
CA HIS A 381 -3.83 -13.74 6.65
C HIS A 381 -2.89 -14.81 6.12
N SER A 382 -3.01 -15.09 4.84
CA SER A 382 -2.06 -15.88 4.05
C SER A 382 -1.70 -15.12 2.78
N TYR A 383 -0.41 -14.89 2.56
CA TYR A 383 0.10 -14.17 1.40
C TYR A 383 0.81 -15.14 0.44
N ALA A 384 0.85 -14.79 -0.85
CA ALA A 384 1.45 -15.62 -1.90
C ALA A 384 0.94 -17.08 -1.84
N VAL A 385 -0.37 -17.25 -1.75
CA VAL A 385 -1.02 -18.55 -1.55
C VAL A 385 -0.71 -19.50 -2.70
N GLN A 386 -0.15 -20.65 -2.37
CA GLN A 386 0.16 -21.73 -3.32
C GLN A 386 -0.72 -22.98 -3.10
N SER A 387 -1.35 -23.10 -1.93
CA SER A 387 -2.20 -24.24 -1.57
C SER A 387 -3.62 -24.08 -2.08
N ALA A 388 -4.26 -25.19 -2.45
CA ALA A 388 -5.66 -25.18 -2.86
C ALA A 388 -6.64 -24.97 -1.68
N GLN A 389 -6.25 -25.31 -0.45
CA GLN A 389 -7.09 -25.19 0.75
C GLN A 389 -6.27 -24.69 1.96
N PRO A 390 -5.82 -23.44 1.95
CA PRO A 390 -4.99 -22.91 3.03
C PRO A 390 -5.76 -22.68 4.35
N GLN A 391 -7.09 -22.55 4.31
CA GLN A 391 -7.93 -22.18 5.46
C GLN A 391 -7.79 -23.15 6.65
N ASN A 392 -7.88 -24.47 6.41
CA ASN A 392 -7.74 -25.47 7.48
C ASN A 392 -6.33 -25.46 8.10
N ALA A 393 -5.32 -25.27 7.26
CA ALA A 393 -3.94 -25.14 7.75
C ALA A 393 -3.75 -23.88 8.57
N MET A 394 -4.36 -22.73 8.16
CA MET A 394 -4.35 -21.48 8.94
C MET A 394 -5.03 -21.66 10.29
N LEU A 395 -6.18 -22.32 10.36
CA LEU A 395 -6.89 -22.63 11.62
C LEU A 395 -6.04 -23.51 12.54
N ASN A 396 -5.41 -24.54 12.01
CA ASN A 396 -4.51 -25.40 12.80
C ASN A 396 -3.33 -24.60 13.38
N ARG A 397 -2.78 -23.65 12.60
CA ARG A 397 -1.71 -22.77 13.10
C ARG A 397 -2.22 -21.78 14.14
N LEU A 398 -3.44 -21.21 13.95
CA LEU A 398 -4.09 -20.40 14.98
C LEU A 398 -4.20 -21.16 16.31
N HIS A 399 -4.75 -22.38 16.29
CA HIS A 399 -4.91 -23.21 17.50
C HIS A 399 -3.58 -23.59 18.15
N ALA A 400 -2.52 -23.78 17.35
CA ALA A 400 -1.18 -24.05 17.89
C ALA A 400 -0.58 -22.80 18.58
N LEU A 401 -0.78 -21.59 18.02
CA LEU A 401 -0.27 -20.34 18.57
C LEU A 401 -1.16 -19.76 19.68
N TYR A 402 -2.46 -19.94 19.57
CA TYR A 402 -3.50 -19.49 20.50
C TYR A 402 -4.36 -20.69 20.94
N PRO A 403 -3.84 -21.56 21.86
CA PRO A 403 -4.51 -22.81 22.24
C PRO A 403 -5.93 -22.60 22.79
N GLU A 404 -6.23 -21.44 23.38
CA GLU A 404 -7.54 -21.07 23.86
C GLU A 404 -8.61 -21.06 22.75
N THR A 405 -8.21 -20.89 21.49
CA THR A 405 -9.13 -20.89 20.35
C THR A 405 -9.54 -22.29 19.87
N ALA A 406 -8.79 -23.34 20.28
CA ALA A 406 -9.07 -24.71 19.83
C ALA A 406 -10.42 -25.25 20.32
N GLY A 407 -10.91 -24.75 21.47
CA GLY A 407 -12.23 -25.09 22.03
C GLY A 407 -13.33 -24.08 21.70
N ALA A 408 -13.02 -23.04 20.94
CA ALA A 408 -14.01 -22.05 20.53
C ALA A 408 -14.77 -22.53 19.29
N ARG A 409 -16.08 -22.26 19.28
CA ARG A 409 -16.90 -22.48 18.09
C ARG A 409 -16.84 -21.24 17.21
N VAL A 410 -16.63 -21.43 15.92
CA VAL A 410 -16.79 -20.38 14.92
C VAL A 410 -18.28 -20.11 14.73
N VAL A 411 -18.76 -18.96 15.18
CA VAL A 411 -20.16 -18.54 15.07
C VAL A 411 -20.46 -18.04 13.68
N HIS A 412 -19.48 -17.30 13.13
CA HIS A 412 -19.52 -16.77 11.79
C HIS A 412 -18.11 -16.71 11.22
N GLU A 413 -17.97 -16.88 9.91
CA GLU A 413 -16.70 -16.71 9.20
C GLU A 413 -16.89 -16.02 7.86
N ARG A 414 -15.86 -15.29 7.45
CA ARG A 414 -15.79 -14.69 6.13
C ARG A 414 -14.42 -14.87 5.51
N MET A 415 -14.40 -15.34 4.29
CA MET A 415 -13.17 -15.62 3.56
C MET A 415 -13.10 -14.77 2.31
N LEU A 416 -11.97 -14.08 2.13
CA LEU A 416 -11.62 -13.36 0.91
C LEU A 416 -10.42 -14.05 0.27
N HIS A 417 -10.52 -14.36 -1.00
CA HIS A 417 -9.43 -14.83 -1.83
C HIS A 417 -9.32 -13.90 -3.03
N ARG A 418 -8.21 -13.15 -3.16
CA ARG A 418 -8.03 -12.12 -4.18
C ARG A 418 -6.64 -12.20 -4.80
N ARG A 419 -6.54 -11.71 -6.06
CA ARG A 419 -5.30 -11.61 -6.83
C ARG A 419 -5.28 -10.27 -7.57
N ASP A 420 -5.16 -9.18 -6.85
CA ASP A 420 -5.25 -7.82 -7.37
C ASP A 420 -4.10 -6.90 -6.95
N CYS A 421 -3.06 -7.45 -6.32
CA CYS A 421 -1.84 -6.72 -5.99
C CYS A 421 -0.86 -6.74 -7.17
N PRO A 422 -0.13 -5.64 -7.47
CA PRO A 422 0.89 -5.63 -8.52
C PRO A 422 2.11 -6.46 -8.12
N LEU A 423 2.71 -7.15 -9.07
CA LEU A 423 3.98 -7.86 -8.88
C LEU A 423 5.16 -6.95 -9.26
N PHE A 424 6.08 -6.78 -8.34
CA PHE A 424 7.33 -6.01 -8.53
C PHE A 424 8.50 -6.97 -8.78
N ALA A 425 8.42 -7.71 -9.89
CA ALA A 425 9.41 -8.72 -10.24
C ALA A 425 10.75 -8.09 -10.64
N PRO A 426 11.87 -8.86 -10.53
CA PRO A 426 13.16 -8.44 -11.03
C PRO A 426 13.10 -8.01 -12.51
N GLY A 427 13.81 -6.93 -12.85
CA GLY A 427 13.91 -6.39 -14.22
C GLY A 427 12.69 -5.63 -14.72
N THR A 428 11.66 -5.39 -13.87
CA THR A 428 10.41 -4.76 -14.33
C THR A 428 10.37 -3.25 -14.15
N TYR A 429 11.22 -2.65 -13.33
CA TYR A 429 11.14 -1.22 -13.00
C TYR A 429 11.18 -0.31 -14.23
N ALA A 430 12.13 -0.53 -15.14
CA ALA A 430 12.29 0.30 -16.34
C ALA A 430 11.08 0.24 -17.29
N HIS A 431 10.34 -0.88 -17.25
CA HIS A 431 9.19 -1.13 -18.12
C HIS A 431 7.86 -0.77 -17.48
N ARG A 432 7.82 -0.54 -16.17
CA ARG A 432 6.59 -0.09 -15.51
C ARG A 432 6.17 1.28 -16.02
N PRO A 433 4.88 1.49 -16.34
CA PRO A 433 4.39 2.78 -16.79
C PRO A 433 4.50 3.81 -15.66
N GLY A 434 4.84 5.05 -16.03
CA GLY A 434 4.79 6.19 -15.11
C GLY A 434 3.39 6.80 -14.99
N VAL A 435 3.25 7.84 -14.16
CA VAL A 435 2.01 8.59 -14.00
C VAL A 435 1.59 9.24 -15.32
N VAL A 436 2.53 9.83 -16.04
CA VAL A 436 2.28 10.48 -17.33
C VAL A 436 2.29 9.43 -18.45
N THR A 437 1.27 9.46 -19.29
CA THR A 437 1.18 8.61 -20.50
C THR A 437 1.60 9.41 -21.74
N PRO A 438 1.82 8.74 -22.89
CA PRO A 438 2.06 9.43 -24.17
C PRO A 438 0.87 10.28 -24.66
N LEU A 439 -0.33 10.04 -24.13
CA LEU A 439 -1.55 10.74 -24.54
C LEU A 439 -1.85 11.89 -23.56
N PRO A 440 -1.78 13.17 -23.98
CA PRO A 440 -2.17 14.29 -23.14
C PRO A 440 -3.59 14.11 -22.58
N GLY A 441 -3.77 14.48 -21.31
CA GLY A 441 -5.05 14.31 -20.61
C GLY A 441 -5.33 12.92 -20.06
N LEU A 442 -4.55 11.89 -20.45
CA LEU A 442 -4.64 10.54 -19.89
C LEU A 442 -3.50 10.30 -18.89
N LEU A 443 -3.83 9.97 -17.66
CA LEU A 443 -2.84 9.70 -16.60
C LEU A 443 -3.10 8.37 -15.91
N LEU A 444 -2.05 7.81 -15.29
CA LEU A 444 -2.13 6.62 -14.46
C LEU A 444 -1.91 6.97 -12.99
N ALA A 445 -2.62 6.31 -12.10
CA ALA A 445 -2.36 6.36 -10.67
C ALA A 445 -2.53 4.97 -10.03
N GLY A 446 -1.76 4.68 -8.99
CA GLY A 446 -1.80 3.39 -8.30
C GLY A 446 -0.43 3.02 -7.75
N ASP A 447 -0.37 2.05 -6.85
CA ASP A 447 0.89 1.55 -6.31
C ASP A 447 1.71 0.73 -7.31
N GLY A 448 1.08 0.19 -8.37
CA GLY A 448 1.75 -0.44 -9.51
C GLY A 448 2.39 0.53 -10.49
N VAL A 449 2.12 1.83 -10.38
CA VAL A 449 2.65 2.88 -11.26
C VAL A 449 4.04 3.33 -10.78
N ARG A 450 4.97 3.51 -11.72
CA ARG A 450 6.32 3.97 -11.42
C ARG A 450 6.32 5.45 -11.03
N ILE A 451 7.00 5.73 -9.92
CA ILE A 451 7.34 7.08 -9.48
C ILE A 451 8.73 7.06 -8.86
N ASP A 452 9.58 8.04 -9.20
CA ASP A 452 10.98 8.11 -8.77
C ASP A 452 11.11 8.80 -7.39
N LEU A 453 10.21 8.43 -6.48
CA LEU A 453 10.16 8.89 -5.09
C LEU A 453 10.21 7.69 -4.13
N PRO A 454 10.77 7.85 -2.92
CA PRO A 454 10.84 6.80 -1.91
C PRO A 454 9.47 6.61 -1.24
N VAL A 455 8.56 6.01 -1.96
CA VAL A 455 7.19 5.67 -1.53
C VAL A 455 6.85 4.24 -1.95
N ALA A 456 6.03 3.57 -1.15
CA ALA A 456 5.62 2.19 -1.42
C ALA A 456 4.17 1.97 -0.97
N LEU A 457 3.53 0.93 -1.48
CA LEU A 457 2.21 0.46 -1.04
C LEU A 457 1.15 1.59 -1.06
N MET A 458 0.38 1.75 0.02
CA MET A 458 -0.67 2.77 0.15
C MET A 458 -0.14 4.20 -0.06
N GLU A 459 1.08 4.50 0.40
CA GLU A 459 1.68 5.82 0.19
C GLU A 459 2.05 6.05 -1.28
N ARG A 460 2.49 5.02 -2.01
CA ARG A 460 2.72 5.12 -3.45
C ARG A 460 1.40 5.36 -4.19
N ALA A 461 0.33 4.67 -3.79
CA ALA A 461 -1.00 4.90 -4.36
C ALA A 461 -1.46 6.35 -4.15
N ALA A 462 -1.41 6.87 -2.93
CA ALA A 462 -1.75 8.26 -2.65
C ALA A 462 -0.86 9.25 -3.42
N THR A 463 0.48 9.03 -3.40
CA THR A 463 1.44 9.92 -4.06
C THR A 463 1.24 9.98 -5.57
N THR A 464 0.98 8.84 -6.22
CA THR A 464 0.69 8.81 -7.67
C THR A 464 -0.63 9.48 -8.00
N GLY A 465 -1.65 9.34 -7.16
CA GLY A 465 -2.93 10.04 -7.31
C GLY A 465 -2.77 11.57 -7.23
N TRP A 466 -2.10 12.07 -6.19
CA TRP A 466 -1.77 13.49 -6.08
C TRP A 466 -0.89 13.98 -7.24
N THR A 467 0.06 13.15 -7.70
CA THR A 467 0.90 13.50 -8.85
C THR A 467 0.08 13.60 -10.12
N ALA A 468 -0.86 12.69 -10.36
CA ALA A 468 -1.76 12.75 -11.50
C ALA A 468 -2.61 14.03 -11.48
N ALA A 469 -3.19 14.37 -10.32
CA ALA A 469 -3.89 15.63 -10.16
C ALA A 469 -3.00 16.86 -10.47
N ASN A 470 -1.78 16.89 -9.90
CA ASN A 470 -0.83 17.98 -10.13
C ASN A 470 -0.46 18.13 -11.61
N GLN A 471 -0.30 17.03 -12.34
CA GLN A 471 -0.01 17.06 -13.79
C GLN A 471 -1.15 17.69 -14.58
N LEU A 472 -2.40 17.29 -14.32
CA LEU A 472 -3.56 17.86 -14.98
C LEU A 472 -3.75 19.34 -14.62
N LEU A 473 -3.66 19.68 -13.34
CA LEU A 473 -3.75 21.06 -12.89
C LEU A 473 -2.70 21.96 -13.54
N SER A 474 -1.45 21.47 -13.65
CA SER A 474 -0.37 22.19 -14.34
C SER A 474 -0.67 22.38 -15.83
N GLN A 475 -1.24 21.39 -16.52
CA GLN A 475 -1.67 21.51 -17.92
C GLN A 475 -2.73 22.60 -18.12
N TRP A 476 -3.59 22.80 -17.13
CA TRP A 476 -4.63 23.84 -17.14
C TRP A 476 -4.19 25.17 -16.51
N GLY A 477 -2.89 25.31 -16.15
CA GLY A 477 -2.37 26.51 -15.52
C GLY A 477 -2.88 26.78 -14.11
N ILE A 478 -3.30 25.72 -13.40
CA ILE A 478 -3.87 25.78 -12.05
C ILE A 478 -2.83 25.33 -11.03
N ALA A 479 -2.81 25.94 -9.86
CA ALA A 479 -1.92 25.56 -8.77
C ALA A 479 -2.20 24.14 -8.25
N GLY A 480 -1.14 23.37 -8.07
CA GLY A 480 -1.25 22.00 -7.58
C GLY A 480 -1.25 21.87 -6.06
N HIS A 481 -0.82 20.70 -5.57
CA HIS A 481 -0.73 20.33 -4.17
C HIS A 481 0.71 19.93 -3.81
N THR A 482 1.11 20.27 -2.60
CA THR A 482 2.42 19.90 -2.05
C THR A 482 2.48 18.40 -1.79
N LEU A 483 3.62 17.76 -2.14
CA LEU A 483 3.92 16.37 -1.82
C LEU A 483 5.02 16.29 -0.77
N CYS A 484 4.98 15.26 0.05
CA CYS A 484 6.00 14.98 1.04
C CYS A 484 6.47 13.53 0.94
N THR A 485 7.78 13.31 1.15
CA THR A 485 8.35 11.96 1.20
C THR A 485 9.43 11.87 2.29
N VAL A 486 9.85 10.66 2.60
CA VAL A 486 11.13 10.45 3.29
C VAL A 486 12.27 10.97 2.40
N PRO A 487 13.50 11.19 2.92
CA PRO A 487 14.61 11.62 2.09
C PRO A 487 14.82 10.74 0.88
N THR A 488 15.06 11.34 -0.29
CA THR A 488 15.31 10.61 -1.56
C THR A 488 16.70 9.94 -1.60
N GLN A 489 17.53 10.22 -0.61
CA GLN A 489 18.90 9.69 -0.49
C GLN A 489 19.18 9.22 0.93
N GLY A 490 20.06 8.23 1.08
CA GLY A 490 20.58 7.75 2.37
C GLY A 490 21.15 8.89 3.21
N ARG A 491 21.01 8.81 4.54
CA ARG A 491 21.33 9.90 5.49
C ARG A 491 22.81 10.23 5.57
N SER A 492 23.70 9.23 5.44
CA SER A 492 25.15 9.39 5.61
C SER A 492 25.84 9.78 4.30
N ALA A 493 26.42 10.99 4.25
CA ALA A 493 27.21 11.43 3.11
C ALA A 493 28.46 10.55 2.90
N LEU A 494 29.08 10.09 4.00
CA LEU A 494 30.23 9.19 3.95
C LEU A 494 29.87 7.84 3.32
N LEU A 495 28.77 7.22 3.75
CA LEU A 495 28.34 5.94 3.19
C LEU A 495 27.95 6.09 1.72
N ARG A 496 27.31 7.18 1.32
CA ARG A 496 27.02 7.47 -0.10
C ARG A 496 28.31 7.62 -0.92
N TYR A 497 29.31 8.31 -0.38
CA TYR A 497 30.61 8.47 -1.02
C TYR A 497 31.34 7.14 -1.18
N LEU A 498 31.40 6.32 -0.12
CA LEU A 498 32.00 4.99 -0.18
C LEU A 498 31.30 4.06 -1.17
N ALA A 499 29.97 4.03 -1.15
CA ALA A 499 29.17 3.29 -2.12
C ALA A 499 29.32 3.79 -3.58
N GLY A 500 29.67 5.07 -3.76
CA GLY A 500 29.95 5.69 -5.06
C GLY A 500 31.35 5.37 -5.61
N ARG A 501 32.37 5.23 -4.75
CA ARG A 501 33.75 4.88 -5.16
C ARG A 501 33.86 3.50 -5.82
N GLU A 502 33.01 2.57 -5.43
CA GLU A 502 32.95 1.23 -6.09
C GLU A 502 32.51 1.31 -7.55
N ARG A 503 31.83 2.40 -7.96
CA ARG A 503 31.47 2.64 -9.37
C ARG A 503 32.70 2.92 -10.25
N SER A 504 33.72 3.57 -9.74
CA SER A 504 34.92 3.94 -10.52
C SER A 504 35.95 2.84 -10.64
N SER A 505 35.92 1.82 -9.78
CA SER A 505 36.87 0.71 -9.79
C SER A 505 36.38 -0.52 -10.60
N ARG A 506 35.14 -0.50 -11.09
CA ARG A 506 34.56 -1.58 -11.92
C ARG A 506 34.30 -1.17 -13.40
N ARG A 507 34.76 0.00 -13.81
CA ARG A 507 34.77 0.43 -15.22
C ARG A 507 36.15 0.23 -15.85
#